data_689631b7b6d19d3e38905df6e5bf71fb
#
_entry.id   689631b7b6d19d3e38905df6e5bf71fb
#
_cell.length_a   1.000
_cell.length_b   1.000
_cell.length_c   1.000
_cell.angle_alpha   90.00
_cell.angle_beta   90.00
_cell.angle_gamma   90.00
#
_symmetry.space_group_name_H-M   'P 1'
#
loop_
_entity.id
_entity.type
_entity.pdbx_description
1 polymer ?
#
loop_
_entity_poly.entity_id
_entity_poly.type
_entity_poly.pdbx_seq_one_letter_code
_entity_poly.pdbx_strand_id
1 'polypeptide(L)'
;MFSAESAPSEEHLKHYNQALSLGAKQLALDVQKLGNSLKKRFDGQPLVLVSLIRAGVPLGVMLKRYISNSQPCYHYGVSIIRDRGIDHGALNAIISEHGAKNIVFVDGWIGKGAISKELAQSVQNHPDLFDDGWEIPRLVALSDLGGGAWLTANFKDWLIPSGVLGSVISGLTSRSLL
;
A
#
# COMPACT_ATOMS: atom_id res chain seq x y z
N MET A 1 -5.50 -13.02 -22.21
CA MET A 1 -6.88 -12.53 -22.22
C MET A 1 -7.21 -12.08 -20.79
N PHE A 2 -7.43 -10.79 -20.57
CA PHE A 2 -7.82 -10.32 -19.22
C PHE A 2 -9.30 -10.67 -19.05
N SER A 3 -9.64 -11.45 -18.01
CA SER A 3 -11.03 -11.69 -17.67
C SER A 3 -11.64 -10.38 -17.14
N ALA A 4 -12.80 -10.02 -17.66
CA ALA A 4 -13.56 -8.89 -17.13
C ALA A 4 -13.92 -9.20 -15.66
N GLU A 5 -13.68 -8.25 -14.76
CA GLU A 5 -14.14 -8.36 -13.38
C GLU A 5 -15.65 -8.14 -13.36
N SER A 6 -16.37 -9.10 -12.80
CA SER A 6 -17.81 -8.95 -12.53
C SER A 6 -18.03 -8.09 -11.29
N ALA A 7 -19.17 -7.41 -11.23
CA ALA A 7 -19.59 -6.74 -10.01
C ALA A 7 -19.67 -7.76 -8.84
N PRO A 8 -19.34 -7.36 -7.60
CA PRO A 8 -19.49 -8.24 -6.44
C PRO A 8 -20.94 -8.74 -6.30
N SER A 9 -21.13 -10.02 -5.98
CA SER A 9 -22.45 -10.56 -5.66
C SER A 9 -22.97 -10.00 -4.34
N GLU A 10 -24.27 -10.12 -4.09
CA GLU A 10 -24.89 -9.71 -2.82
C GLU A 10 -24.25 -10.44 -1.63
N GLU A 11 -23.96 -11.73 -1.78
CA GLU A 11 -23.28 -12.54 -0.77
C GLU A 11 -21.88 -12.02 -0.50
N HIS A 12 -21.12 -11.65 -1.53
CA HIS A 12 -19.80 -11.04 -1.40
C HIS A 12 -19.86 -9.70 -0.66
N LEU A 13 -20.84 -8.85 -0.96
CA LEU A 13 -21.07 -7.59 -0.26
C LEU A 13 -21.46 -7.81 1.20
N LYS A 14 -22.24 -8.85 1.50
CA LYS A 14 -22.56 -9.24 2.88
C LYS A 14 -21.30 -9.62 3.67
N HIS A 15 -20.42 -10.43 3.11
CA HIS A 15 -19.14 -10.76 3.74
C HIS A 15 -18.24 -9.56 3.93
N TYR A 16 -18.20 -8.66 2.96
CA TYR A 16 -17.46 -7.39 3.10
C TYR A 16 -18.00 -6.55 4.26
N ASN A 17 -19.32 -6.38 4.37
CA ASN A 17 -19.91 -5.61 5.45
C ASN A 17 -19.68 -6.23 6.83
N GLN A 18 -19.68 -7.56 6.92
CA GLN A 18 -19.31 -8.28 8.14
C GLN A 18 -17.83 -8.04 8.50
N ALA A 19 -16.92 -8.21 7.55
CA ALA A 19 -15.50 -7.96 7.74
C ALA A 19 -15.23 -6.49 8.15
N LEU A 20 -15.93 -5.55 7.53
CA LEU A 20 -15.84 -4.12 7.87
C LEU A 20 -16.32 -3.87 9.31
N SER A 21 -17.46 -4.42 9.69
CA SER A 21 -17.98 -4.27 11.06
C SER A 21 -17.01 -4.81 12.12
N LEU A 22 -16.40 -5.96 11.86
CA LEU A 22 -15.45 -6.59 12.77
C LEU A 22 -14.07 -5.90 12.78
N GLY A 23 -13.59 -5.46 11.62
CA GLY A 23 -12.23 -4.96 11.42
C GLY A 23 -12.07 -3.45 11.50
N ALA A 24 -13.16 -2.66 11.44
CA ALA A 24 -13.10 -1.20 11.31
C ALA A 24 -12.29 -0.52 12.43
N LYS A 25 -12.49 -0.96 13.68
CA LYS A 25 -11.76 -0.40 14.83
C LYS A 25 -10.26 -0.66 14.74
N GLN A 26 -9.87 -1.91 14.41
CA GLN A 26 -8.46 -2.28 14.24
C GLN A 26 -7.84 -1.50 13.08
N LEU A 27 -8.55 -1.43 11.95
CA LEU A 27 -8.12 -0.68 10.77
C LEU A 27 -7.87 0.79 11.09
N ALA A 28 -8.78 1.43 11.83
CA ALA A 28 -8.64 2.83 12.24
C ALA A 28 -7.39 3.04 13.14
N LEU A 29 -7.16 2.15 14.11
CA LEU A 29 -5.99 2.21 14.98
C LEU A 29 -4.68 2.02 14.19
N ASP A 30 -4.66 1.08 13.25
CA ASP A 30 -3.49 0.81 12.42
C ASP A 30 -3.19 1.99 11.48
N VAL A 31 -4.21 2.60 10.89
CA VAL A 31 -4.06 3.83 10.07
C VAL A 31 -3.52 4.99 10.91
N GLN A 32 -4.03 5.18 12.14
CA GLN A 32 -3.52 6.20 13.05
C GLN A 32 -2.05 5.95 13.44
N LYS A 33 -1.69 4.71 13.74
CA LYS A 33 -0.32 4.32 14.07
C LYS A 33 0.64 4.64 12.94
N LEU A 34 0.30 4.21 11.72
CA LEU A 34 1.10 4.48 10.52
C LEU A 34 1.17 5.98 10.22
N GLY A 35 0.04 6.67 10.23
CA GLY A 35 -0.02 8.10 9.97
C GLY A 35 0.80 8.93 10.97
N ASN A 36 0.76 8.57 12.27
CA ASN A 36 1.59 9.24 13.27
C ASN A 36 3.09 8.97 13.06
N SER A 37 3.45 7.74 12.70
CA SER A 37 4.83 7.37 12.40
C SER A 37 5.35 8.14 11.18
N LEU A 38 4.54 8.26 10.13
CA LEU A 38 4.87 9.02 8.93
C LEU A 38 5.01 10.53 9.24
N LYS A 39 4.05 11.12 9.96
CA LYS A 39 4.13 12.53 10.37
C LYS A 39 5.40 12.84 11.14
N LYS A 40 5.78 11.96 12.07
CA LYS A 40 7.02 12.12 12.84
C LYS A 40 8.28 12.02 11.97
N ARG A 41 8.29 11.12 10.98
CA ARG A 41 9.46 10.93 10.10
C ARG A 41 9.65 12.07 9.11
N PHE A 42 8.56 12.63 8.61
CA PHE A 42 8.59 13.71 7.63
C PHE A 42 8.49 15.12 8.26
N ASP A 43 8.28 15.22 9.57
CA ASP A 43 8.34 16.45 10.39
C ASP A 43 7.75 17.69 9.69
N GLY A 44 6.50 17.59 9.26
CA GLY A 44 5.79 18.69 8.59
C GLY A 44 6.16 18.89 7.11
N GLN A 45 7.14 18.17 6.58
CA GLN A 45 7.44 18.21 5.15
C GLN A 45 6.28 17.63 4.34
N PRO A 46 6.08 18.10 3.08
CA PRO A 46 5.10 17.48 2.21
C PRO A 46 5.33 15.97 2.08
N LEU A 47 4.26 15.17 2.18
CA LEU A 47 4.31 13.73 2.03
C LEU A 47 3.55 13.31 0.78
N VAL A 48 4.14 12.44 -0.02
CA VAL A 48 3.56 11.92 -1.26
C VAL A 48 3.36 10.42 -1.13
N LEU A 49 2.12 10.01 -0.99
CA LEU A 49 1.73 8.60 -0.93
C LEU A 49 1.52 8.06 -2.34
N VAL A 50 2.25 7.01 -2.70
CA VAL A 50 2.13 6.32 -3.99
C VAL A 50 1.59 4.92 -3.74
N SER A 51 0.28 4.75 -3.91
CA SER A 51 -0.38 3.46 -3.73
C SER A 51 -0.11 2.54 -4.91
N LEU A 52 0.36 1.33 -4.61
CA LEU A 52 0.47 0.26 -5.59
C LEU A 52 -0.93 -0.23 -5.95
N ILE A 53 -1.32 -0.03 -7.18
CA ILE A 53 -2.67 -0.37 -7.65
C ILE A 53 -2.79 -1.90 -7.76
N ARG A 54 -3.83 -2.46 -7.13
CA ARG A 54 -4.96 -1.74 -6.50
C ARG A 54 -4.99 -1.91 -4.96
N ALA A 55 -4.25 -2.85 -4.40
CA ALA A 55 -4.34 -3.20 -2.99
C ALA A 55 -3.96 -2.06 -2.04
N GLY A 56 -3.03 -1.18 -2.46
CA GLY A 56 -2.58 -0.04 -1.66
C GLY A 56 -3.56 1.13 -1.61
N VAL A 57 -4.47 1.25 -2.59
CA VAL A 57 -5.32 2.44 -2.73
C VAL A 57 -6.20 2.72 -1.50
N PRO A 58 -6.92 1.74 -0.91
CA PRO A 58 -7.73 2.01 0.28
C PRO A 58 -6.91 2.55 1.45
N LEU A 59 -5.73 1.97 1.71
CA LEU A 59 -4.83 2.45 2.76
C LEU A 59 -4.31 3.85 2.44
N GLY A 60 -3.88 4.10 1.21
CA GLY A 60 -3.39 5.41 0.78
C GLY A 60 -4.42 6.52 0.96
N VAL A 61 -5.69 6.26 0.62
CA VAL A 61 -6.80 7.20 0.85
C VAL A 61 -7.00 7.49 2.34
N MET A 62 -6.99 6.47 3.18
CA MET A 62 -7.15 6.64 4.64
C MET A 62 -5.98 7.40 5.25
N LEU A 63 -4.75 7.05 4.89
CA LEU A 63 -3.55 7.75 5.34
C LEU A 63 -3.56 9.22 4.89
N LYS A 64 -3.86 9.48 3.62
CA LYS A 64 -3.98 10.85 3.10
C LYS A 64 -4.97 11.67 3.91
N ARG A 65 -6.18 11.14 4.17
CA ARG A 65 -7.19 11.83 4.97
C ARG A 65 -6.71 12.11 6.39
N TYR A 66 -6.04 11.14 7.02
CA TYR A 66 -5.53 11.31 8.39
C TYR A 66 -4.39 12.33 8.48
N ILE A 67 -3.45 12.27 7.54
CA ILE A 67 -2.23 13.11 7.54
C ILE A 67 -2.56 14.55 7.12
N SER A 68 -3.46 14.74 6.16
CA SER A 68 -3.80 16.07 5.63
C SER A 68 -4.40 17.03 6.67
N ASN A 69 -4.81 16.52 7.83
CA ASN A 69 -5.26 17.36 8.95
C ASN A 69 -4.12 18.20 9.60
N SER A 70 -2.87 17.85 9.35
CA SER A 70 -1.74 18.46 10.05
C SER A 70 -0.55 18.82 9.15
N GLN A 71 -0.44 18.26 7.96
CA GLN A 71 0.64 18.57 7.00
C GLN A 71 0.20 18.32 5.56
N PRO A 72 0.86 18.95 4.56
CA PRO A 72 0.59 18.70 3.16
C PRO A 72 0.79 17.21 2.82
N CYS A 73 -0.23 16.58 2.22
CA CYS A 73 -0.17 15.18 1.83
C CYS A 73 -0.87 14.98 0.48
N TYR A 74 -0.13 14.42 -0.47
CA TYR A 74 -0.59 14.08 -1.81
C TYR A 74 -0.78 12.57 -1.92
N HIS A 75 -1.62 12.12 -2.84
CA HIS A 75 -1.88 10.68 -3.03
C HIS A 75 -2.09 10.37 -4.50
N TYR A 76 -1.32 9.42 -4.99
CA TYR A 76 -1.38 8.91 -6.36
C TYR A 76 -1.53 7.39 -6.34
N GLY A 77 -2.16 6.84 -7.37
CA GLY A 77 -2.16 5.42 -7.65
C GLY A 77 -1.24 5.12 -8.82
N VAL A 78 -0.31 4.17 -8.68
CA VAL A 78 0.61 3.76 -9.73
C VAL A 78 0.55 2.25 -9.91
N SER A 79 0.46 1.79 -11.15
CA SER A 79 0.43 0.37 -11.46
C SER A 79 1.79 -0.29 -11.23
N ILE A 80 1.76 -1.50 -10.67
CA ILE A 80 2.92 -2.39 -10.60
C ILE A 80 2.50 -3.77 -11.12
N ILE A 81 3.29 -4.35 -11.99
CA ILE A 81 2.99 -5.62 -12.64
C ILE A 81 4.19 -6.54 -12.41
N ARG A 82 3.90 -7.76 -11.91
CA ARG A 82 4.93 -8.77 -11.71
C ARG A 82 5.74 -8.97 -13.00
N ASP A 83 7.05 -9.10 -12.86
CA ASP A 83 8.03 -9.31 -13.93
C ASP A 83 8.10 -8.15 -14.96
N ARG A 84 7.41 -7.03 -14.69
CA ARG A 84 7.45 -5.81 -15.51
C ARG A 84 7.74 -4.54 -14.70
N GLY A 85 7.62 -4.62 -13.38
CA GLY A 85 7.89 -3.51 -12.47
C GLY A 85 6.76 -2.48 -12.39
N ILE A 86 7.13 -1.33 -11.83
CA ILE A 86 6.24 -0.18 -11.65
C ILE A 86 6.13 0.62 -12.95
N ASP A 87 5.02 1.33 -13.14
CA ASP A 87 4.89 2.32 -14.21
C ASP A 87 5.86 3.49 -13.99
N HIS A 88 7.00 3.41 -14.69
CA HIS A 88 8.06 4.42 -14.61
C HIS A 88 7.63 5.78 -15.14
N GLY A 89 6.72 5.83 -16.13
CA GLY A 89 6.21 7.08 -16.66
C GLY A 89 5.44 7.86 -15.59
N ALA A 90 4.51 7.19 -14.92
CA ALA A 90 3.76 7.78 -13.82
C ALA A 90 4.66 8.13 -12.64
N LEU A 91 5.58 7.24 -12.25
CA LEU A 91 6.50 7.48 -11.13
C LEU A 91 7.42 8.68 -11.40
N ASN A 92 8.00 8.79 -12.59
CA ASN A 92 8.89 9.89 -12.95
C ASN A 92 8.16 11.24 -12.97
N ALA A 93 6.90 11.27 -13.41
CA ALA A 93 6.08 12.49 -13.32
C ALA A 93 5.89 12.95 -11.87
N ILE A 94 5.58 12.01 -10.96
CA ILE A 94 5.44 12.29 -9.53
C ILE A 94 6.77 12.76 -8.91
N ILE A 95 7.88 12.11 -9.26
CA ILE A 95 9.22 12.52 -8.79
C ILE A 95 9.57 13.93 -9.27
N SER A 96 9.26 14.27 -10.52
CA SER A 96 9.52 15.61 -11.07
C SER A 96 8.71 16.69 -10.36
N GLU A 97 7.49 16.40 -9.93
CA GLU A 97 6.61 17.36 -9.28
C GLU A 97 6.94 17.56 -7.79
N HIS A 98 7.28 16.47 -7.09
CA HIS A 98 7.36 16.48 -5.63
C HIS A 98 8.74 16.16 -5.05
N GLY A 99 9.65 15.64 -5.87
CA GLY A 99 10.94 15.10 -5.42
C GLY A 99 10.82 13.69 -4.82
N ALA A 100 11.83 12.87 -5.06
CA ALA A 100 11.84 11.46 -4.64
C ALA A 100 11.87 11.28 -3.10
N LYS A 101 12.50 12.20 -2.37
CA LYS A 101 12.65 12.10 -0.90
C LYS A 101 11.33 12.15 -0.14
N ASN A 102 10.28 12.75 -0.73
CA ASN A 102 8.97 12.88 -0.12
C ASN A 102 8.02 11.71 -0.44
N ILE A 103 8.46 10.77 -1.27
CA ILE A 103 7.64 9.65 -1.74
C ILE A 103 7.68 8.49 -0.74
N VAL A 104 6.49 7.97 -0.45
CA VAL A 104 6.25 6.74 0.31
C VAL A 104 5.29 5.86 -0.48
N PHE A 105 5.72 4.67 -0.81
CA PHE A 105 4.86 3.66 -1.43
C PHE A 105 3.90 3.05 -0.41
N VAL A 106 2.72 2.65 -0.87
CA VAL A 106 1.68 2.10 -0.01
C VAL A 106 1.12 0.83 -0.62
N ASP A 107 1.08 -0.24 0.17
CA ASP A 107 0.35 -1.47 -0.15
C ASP A 107 -0.53 -1.87 1.05
N GLY A 108 -1.54 -2.68 0.82
CA GLY A 108 -2.47 -3.09 1.88
C GLY A 108 -1.89 -4.16 2.81
N TRP A 109 -1.25 -5.17 2.24
CA TRP A 109 -0.78 -6.33 2.96
C TRP A 109 0.42 -6.98 2.26
N ILE A 110 1.45 -7.35 3.03
CA ILE A 110 2.64 -8.01 2.52
C ILE A 110 2.74 -9.41 3.14
N GLY A 111 2.68 -10.43 2.27
CA GLY A 111 2.84 -11.82 2.67
C GLY A 111 4.30 -12.28 2.53
N LYS A 112 4.64 -12.88 1.39
CA LYS A 112 5.99 -13.42 1.11
C LYS A 112 6.99 -12.39 0.57
N GLY A 113 6.61 -11.12 0.47
CA GLY A 113 7.49 -10.05 0.02
C GLY A 113 7.73 -9.98 -1.51
N ALA A 114 6.93 -10.68 -2.32
CA ALA A 114 7.10 -10.66 -3.78
C ALA A 114 6.97 -9.24 -4.35
N ILE A 115 5.94 -8.50 -3.92
CA ILE A 115 5.71 -7.13 -4.39
C ILE A 115 6.79 -6.15 -3.91
N SER A 116 7.32 -6.36 -2.70
CA SER A 116 8.40 -5.53 -2.14
C SER A 116 9.69 -5.69 -2.94
N LYS A 117 10.01 -6.93 -3.33
CA LYS A 117 11.17 -7.24 -4.18
C LYS A 117 10.99 -6.66 -5.59
N GLU A 118 9.82 -6.82 -6.18
CA GLU A 118 9.51 -6.25 -7.50
C GLU A 118 9.63 -4.73 -7.49
N LEU A 119 9.09 -4.08 -6.45
CA LEU A 119 9.22 -2.64 -6.28
C LEU A 119 10.69 -2.23 -6.13
N ALA A 120 11.45 -2.87 -5.25
CA ALA A 120 12.86 -2.56 -5.02
C ALA A 120 13.70 -2.68 -6.29
N GLN A 121 13.49 -3.75 -7.06
CA GLN A 121 14.15 -3.93 -8.36
C GLN A 121 13.76 -2.85 -9.37
N SER A 122 12.48 -2.49 -9.41
CA SER A 122 11.98 -1.47 -10.33
C SER A 122 12.56 -0.09 -10.07
N VAL A 123 12.80 0.27 -8.82
CA VAL A 123 13.23 1.63 -8.44
C VAL A 123 14.70 1.71 -8.00
N GLN A 124 15.50 0.68 -8.24
CA GLN A 124 16.91 0.63 -7.83
C GLN A 124 17.78 1.81 -8.35
N ASN A 125 17.38 2.40 -9.47
CA ASN A 125 18.06 3.56 -10.07
C ASN A 125 17.63 4.90 -9.42
N HIS A 126 16.78 4.88 -8.41
CA HIS A 126 16.32 6.04 -7.66
C HIS A 126 16.67 5.90 -6.17
N PRO A 127 17.96 6.09 -5.78
CA PRO A 127 18.40 5.89 -4.40
C PRO A 127 17.64 6.74 -3.38
N ASP A 128 17.18 7.93 -3.77
CA ASP A 128 16.38 8.82 -2.92
C ASP A 128 14.99 8.28 -2.54
N LEU A 129 14.57 7.13 -3.08
CA LEU A 129 13.34 6.44 -2.69
C LEU A 129 13.56 5.47 -1.50
N PHE A 130 14.80 5.30 -1.07
CA PHE A 130 15.20 4.44 0.04
C PHE A 130 15.67 5.30 1.22
N ASP A 131 15.60 4.75 2.42
CA ASP A 131 16.33 5.27 3.56
C ASP A 131 17.73 4.64 3.61
N ASP A 132 18.69 5.32 4.23
CA ASP A 132 20.07 4.84 4.33
C ASP A 132 20.13 3.45 4.99
N GLY A 133 20.81 2.52 4.33
CA GLY A 133 20.97 1.16 4.80
C GLY A 133 19.77 0.23 4.57
N TRP A 134 18.71 0.70 3.88
CA TRP A 134 17.57 -0.13 3.53
C TRP A 134 17.65 -0.66 2.09
N GLU A 135 17.38 -1.96 1.92
CA GLU A 135 17.26 -2.61 0.60
C GLU A 135 15.85 -2.49 0.02
N ILE A 136 14.88 -2.07 0.84
CA ILE A 136 13.48 -1.90 0.48
C ILE A 136 13.19 -0.41 0.43
N PRO A 137 12.57 0.12 -0.65
CA PRO A 137 12.15 1.51 -0.69
C PRO A 137 11.12 1.79 0.40
N ARG A 138 10.86 3.06 0.69
CA ARG A 138 9.88 3.45 1.72
C ARG A 138 8.48 2.91 1.39
N LEU A 139 8.24 1.64 1.67
CA LEU A 139 7.00 0.91 1.46
C LEU A 139 6.27 0.72 2.79
N VAL A 140 5.03 1.20 2.86
CA VAL A 140 4.14 1.09 4.02
C VAL A 140 3.06 0.06 3.77
N ALA A 141 2.78 -0.78 4.77
CA ALA A 141 1.68 -1.73 4.74
C ALA A 141 0.90 -1.77 6.06
N LEU A 142 -0.38 -2.14 6.04
CA LEU A 142 -1.15 -2.39 7.27
C LEU A 142 -0.60 -3.58 8.03
N SER A 143 -0.31 -4.66 7.31
CA SER A 143 0.27 -5.87 7.89
C SER A 143 1.41 -6.40 7.01
N ASP A 144 2.47 -6.87 7.65
CA ASP A 144 3.64 -7.43 6.98
C ASP A 144 4.10 -8.70 7.68
N LEU A 145 3.79 -9.85 7.09
CA LEU A 145 4.14 -11.17 7.63
C LEU A 145 5.56 -11.59 7.25
N GLY A 146 6.07 -11.09 6.15
CA GLY A 146 7.35 -11.51 5.57
C GLY A 146 8.52 -10.57 5.82
N GLY A 147 8.31 -9.43 6.51
CA GLY A 147 9.36 -8.44 6.73
C GLY A 147 9.75 -7.67 5.47
N GLY A 148 8.81 -7.50 4.53
CA GLY A 148 9.03 -6.82 3.25
C GLY A 148 8.62 -5.35 3.23
N ALA A 149 8.15 -4.77 4.35
CA ALA A 149 7.79 -3.36 4.46
C ALA A 149 8.88 -2.55 5.18
N TRP A 150 9.08 -1.32 4.75
CA TRP A 150 9.86 -0.33 5.49
C TRP A 150 9.17 0.12 6.78
N LEU A 151 7.83 0.20 6.74
CA LEU A 151 7.00 0.55 7.90
C LEU A 151 5.69 -0.25 7.87
N THR A 152 5.34 -0.89 8.98
CA THR A 152 4.08 -1.62 9.12
C THR A 152 3.35 -1.29 10.42
N ALA A 153 2.02 -1.39 10.41
CA ALA A 153 1.23 -1.24 11.61
C ALA A 153 1.33 -2.45 12.52
N ASN A 154 1.35 -3.65 11.96
CA ASN A 154 1.45 -4.91 12.70
C ASN A 154 2.00 -6.04 11.82
N PHE A 155 2.26 -7.20 12.44
CA PHE A 155 2.74 -8.44 11.81
C PHE A 155 1.70 -9.57 11.89
N LYS A 156 0.44 -9.22 12.11
CA LYS A 156 -0.64 -10.19 12.27
C LYS A 156 -1.26 -10.53 10.93
N ASP A 157 -1.55 -11.80 10.71
CA ASP A 157 -2.40 -12.23 9.62
C ASP A 157 -3.86 -11.98 10.01
N TRP A 158 -4.49 -10.99 9.39
CA TRP A 158 -5.88 -10.68 9.62
C TRP A 158 -6.56 -10.20 8.33
N LEU A 159 -7.86 -10.43 8.25
CA LEU A 159 -8.64 -10.09 7.08
C LEU A 159 -8.91 -8.58 7.04
N ILE A 160 -8.12 -7.86 6.26
CA ILE A 160 -8.35 -6.43 6.01
C ILE A 160 -9.63 -6.30 5.18
N PRO A 161 -10.64 -5.50 5.60
CA PRO A 161 -11.93 -5.42 4.91
C PRO A 161 -11.84 -5.15 3.41
N SER A 162 -10.96 -4.23 3.00
CA SER A 162 -10.74 -3.94 1.58
C SER A 162 -10.19 -5.13 0.77
N GLY A 163 -9.51 -6.06 1.42
CA GLY A 163 -9.02 -7.30 0.80
C GLY A 163 -10.16 -8.22 0.35
N VAL A 164 -11.29 -8.20 1.04
CA VAL A 164 -12.48 -8.99 0.68
C VAL A 164 -13.00 -8.60 -0.70
N LEU A 165 -13.08 -7.31 -0.99
CA LEU A 165 -13.56 -6.83 -2.30
C LEU A 165 -12.55 -7.06 -3.42
N GLY A 166 -11.25 -7.10 -3.11
CA GLY A 166 -10.19 -7.37 -4.09
C GLY A 166 -9.98 -8.84 -4.42
N SER A 167 -10.62 -9.75 -3.69
CA SER A 167 -10.46 -11.20 -3.86
C SER A 167 -11.52 -11.76 -4.79
N VAL A 168 -11.10 -12.29 -5.93
CA VAL A 168 -12.01 -12.87 -6.94
C VAL A 168 -12.32 -14.35 -6.64
N ILE A 169 -11.49 -15.05 -5.82
CA ILE A 169 -11.63 -16.51 -5.61
C ILE A 169 -11.72 -16.84 -4.12
N SER A 170 -10.75 -16.51 -3.34
CA SER A 170 -10.77 -16.58 -1.87
C SER A 170 -9.65 -15.69 -1.33
N GLY A 171 -9.90 -15.03 -0.22
CA GLY A 171 -8.88 -14.18 0.44
C GLY A 171 -7.66 -14.96 0.95
N LEU A 172 -7.69 -16.28 0.87
CA LEU A 172 -6.65 -17.18 1.39
C LEU A 172 -5.67 -17.67 0.31
N THR A 173 -6.00 -17.55 -0.97
CA THR A 173 -5.10 -17.98 -2.06
C THR A 173 -4.33 -16.78 -2.61
N SER A 174 -3.08 -16.67 -2.23
CA SER A 174 -2.12 -15.78 -2.89
C SER A 174 -2.00 -16.18 -4.36
N ARG A 175 -2.18 -15.24 -5.30
CA ARG A 175 -1.90 -15.44 -6.74
C ARG A 175 -0.41 -15.74 -7.03
N SER A 176 0.42 -15.82 -6.00
CA SER A 176 1.85 -16.14 -6.10
C SER A 176 2.18 -17.63 -5.91
N LEU A 177 1.23 -18.52 -6.09
CA LEU A 177 1.42 -19.97 -6.07
C LEU A 177 1.53 -20.60 -7.47
N LEU A 178 2.05 -19.86 -8.44
CA LEU A 178 2.50 -20.43 -9.72
C LEU A 178 3.98 -20.14 -9.89
#